data_ff5bdea7436cdf475386ed31025b3396
#
_entry.id   ff5bdea7436cdf475386ed31025b3396
#
_cell.length_a   1.000
_cell.length_b   1.000
_cell.length_c   1.000
_cell.angle_alpha   90.00
_cell.angle_beta   90.00
_cell.angle_gamma   90.00
#
_symmetry.space_group_name_H-M   'P 1'
#
loop_
_entity.id
_entity.type
_entity.pdbx_description
1 polymer ?
#
loop_
_entity_poly.entity_id
_entity_poly.type
_entity_poly.pdbx_seq_one_letter_code
_entity_poly.pdbx_strand_id
1 'polypeptide(L)'
;ALLVAAVAHFACNTSAMSTIIGLTESKPIRKVWSDSYLWSFPYYMVGAATAGLIHFLNAHIGWQSSLLVLPPIYLMYRSYRLYLGKLETEKRHAEQVSKLHLRTIEALALAIEAKDENTAEHLQRVRVYSMALAKELRLTEDETEALQAASVLHDIGKLAVPEHIISKPGRLTPEEFEKMKIHPIVGAEILERVNFPYPVVPIVRAHHEKWDGTGYPYGLSREAIPIGARILAAVDCFDALAS
;
A
#
# COMPACT_ATOMS: atom_id res chain seq x y z
N ALA A 1 50.35 0.11 3.57
CA ALA A 1 49.70 -0.45 4.77
C ALA A 1 48.25 0.03 4.91
N LEU A 2 47.96 1.35 4.95
CA LEU A 2 46.59 1.90 5.15
C LEU A 2 45.58 1.50 4.05
N LEU A 3 46.01 1.51 2.80
CA LEU A 3 45.14 1.10 1.68
C LEU A 3 44.74 -0.38 1.78
N VAL A 4 45.69 -1.25 2.13
CA VAL A 4 45.43 -2.68 2.30
C VAL A 4 44.48 -2.92 3.47
N ALA A 5 44.69 -2.20 4.59
CA ALA A 5 43.79 -2.27 5.74
C ALA A 5 42.37 -1.80 5.40
N ALA A 6 42.23 -0.72 4.65
CA ALA A 6 40.92 -0.23 4.20
C ALA A 6 40.18 -1.22 3.30
N VAL A 7 40.89 -1.83 2.34
CA VAL A 7 40.30 -2.87 1.47
C VAL A 7 39.91 -4.10 2.27
N ALA A 8 40.76 -4.57 3.18
CA ALA A 8 40.46 -5.71 4.03
C ALA A 8 39.25 -5.44 4.93
N HIS A 9 39.21 -4.26 5.56
CA HIS A 9 38.10 -3.86 6.44
C HIS A 9 36.78 -3.75 5.65
N PHE A 10 36.79 -3.13 4.44
CA PHE A 10 35.65 -3.09 3.56
C PHE A 10 35.16 -4.50 3.24
N ALA A 11 36.04 -5.39 2.76
CA ALA A 11 35.68 -6.74 2.37
C ALA A 11 35.08 -7.54 3.55
N CYS A 12 35.74 -7.53 4.71
CA CYS A 12 35.24 -8.26 5.88
C CYS A 12 33.91 -7.73 6.39
N ASN A 13 33.76 -6.41 6.54
CA ASN A 13 32.56 -5.81 7.09
C ASN A 13 31.35 -6.00 6.16
N THR A 14 31.52 -5.71 4.87
CA THR A 14 30.42 -5.80 3.89
C THR A 14 30.02 -7.24 3.58
N SER A 15 30.98 -8.18 3.58
CA SER A 15 30.68 -9.60 3.39
C SER A 15 29.91 -10.18 4.58
N ALA A 16 30.27 -9.83 5.80
CA ALA A 16 29.55 -10.27 7.01
C ALA A 16 28.10 -9.77 7.00
N MET A 17 27.89 -8.48 6.72
CA MET A 17 26.54 -7.89 6.65
C MET A 17 25.70 -8.48 5.53
N SER A 18 26.30 -8.65 4.34
CA SER A 18 25.58 -9.27 3.20
C SER A 18 25.17 -10.72 3.47
N THR A 19 26.00 -11.45 4.24
CA THR A 19 25.68 -12.82 4.64
C THR A 19 24.50 -12.84 5.61
N ILE A 20 24.50 -11.97 6.62
CA ILE A 20 23.39 -11.86 7.58
C ILE A 20 22.08 -11.53 6.85
N ILE A 21 22.06 -10.50 6.00
CA ILE A 21 20.86 -10.08 5.26
C ILE A 21 20.43 -11.18 4.28
N GLY A 22 21.37 -11.78 3.55
CA GLY A 22 21.05 -12.86 2.61
C GLY A 22 20.37 -14.05 3.28
N LEU A 23 20.84 -14.43 4.49
CA LEU A 23 20.24 -15.51 5.28
C LEU A 23 18.89 -15.12 5.88
N THR A 24 18.75 -13.88 6.35
CA THR A 24 17.50 -13.41 6.99
C THR A 24 16.38 -13.20 5.97
N GLU A 25 16.70 -12.66 4.78
CA GLU A 25 15.72 -12.33 3.75
C GLU A 25 15.63 -13.38 2.63
N SER A 26 16.32 -14.52 2.75
CA SER A 26 16.38 -15.59 1.73
C SER A 26 16.80 -15.07 0.35
N LYS A 27 17.69 -14.08 0.31
CA LYS A 27 18.20 -13.46 -0.93
C LYS A 27 19.61 -13.96 -1.27
N PRO A 28 20.00 -14.02 -2.56
CA PRO A 28 21.36 -14.36 -2.96
C PRO A 28 22.37 -13.37 -2.38
N ILE A 29 23.31 -13.83 -1.54
CA ILE A 29 24.31 -13.01 -0.83
C ILE A 29 25.08 -12.10 -1.80
N ARG A 30 25.48 -12.64 -2.98
CA ARG A 30 26.21 -11.88 -4.00
C ARG A 30 25.40 -10.68 -4.52
N LYS A 31 24.07 -10.85 -4.70
CA LYS A 31 23.17 -9.77 -5.15
C LYS A 31 23.02 -8.71 -4.06
N VAL A 32 22.82 -9.12 -2.82
CA VAL A 32 22.76 -8.19 -1.67
C VAL A 32 24.05 -7.38 -1.58
N TRP A 33 25.21 -8.03 -1.73
CA TRP A 33 26.50 -7.36 -1.67
C TRP A 33 26.68 -6.33 -2.81
N SER A 34 26.39 -6.71 -4.06
CA SER A 34 26.55 -5.81 -5.21
C SER A 34 25.62 -4.60 -5.16
N ASP A 35 24.36 -4.81 -4.78
CA ASP A 35 23.32 -3.79 -4.83
C ASP A 35 23.41 -2.81 -3.65
N SER A 36 23.82 -3.32 -2.45
CA SER A 36 23.79 -2.52 -1.22
C SER A 36 25.14 -2.02 -0.76
N TYR A 37 26.23 -2.75 -1.01
CA TYR A 37 27.54 -2.47 -0.38
C TYR A 37 28.65 -2.07 -1.35
N LEU A 38 28.61 -2.47 -2.62
CA LEU A 38 29.68 -2.12 -3.56
C LEU A 38 29.88 -0.61 -3.66
N TRP A 39 28.79 0.15 -3.64
CA TRP A 39 28.79 1.61 -3.69
C TRP A 39 29.39 2.30 -2.46
N SER A 40 29.57 1.58 -1.36
CA SER A 40 30.22 2.12 -0.15
C SER A 40 31.75 2.09 -0.23
N PHE A 41 32.35 1.37 -1.19
CA PHE A 41 33.80 1.26 -1.33
C PHE A 41 34.52 2.62 -1.42
N PRO A 42 34.07 3.61 -2.19
CA PRO A 42 34.71 4.94 -2.22
C PRO A 42 34.78 5.60 -0.85
N TYR A 43 33.81 5.40 0.02
CA TYR A 43 33.80 6.00 1.39
C TYR A 43 34.90 5.39 2.25
N TYR A 44 35.18 4.09 2.13
CA TYR A 44 36.29 3.44 2.82
C TYR A 44 37.63 3.98 2.35
N MET A 45 37.77 4.26 1.04
CA MET A 45 38.98 4.85 0.49
C MET A 45 39.20 6.29 0.97
N VAL A 46 38.16 7.10 0.99
CA VAL A 46 38.20 8.47 1.54
C VAL A 46 38.56 8.43 3.02
N GLY A 47 37.95 7.53 3.80
CA GLY A 47 38.27 7.34 5.21
C GLY A 47 39.76 6.99 5.45
N ALA A 48 40.31 6.07 4.66
CA ALA A 48 41.73 5.71 4.73
C ALA A 48 42.69 6.85 4.34
N ALA A 49 42.32 7.62 3.27
CA ALA A 49 43.08 8.79 2.87
C ALA A 49 43.08 9.88 3.96
N THR A 50 41.93 10.11 4.57
CA THR A 50 41.77 11.07 5.66
C THR A 50 42.60 10.65 6.88
N ALA A 51 42.54 9.37 7.28
CA ALA A 51 43.35 8.83 8.37
C ALA A 51 44.85 8.96 8.09
N GLY A 52 45.29 8.71 6.83
CA GLY A 52 46.66 8.89 6.42
C GLY A 52 47.13 10.34 6.48
N LEU A 53 46.27 11.27 6.02
CA LEU A 53 46.53 12.70 6.09
C LEU A 53 46.68 13.18 7.57
N ILE A 54 45.79 12.75 8.44
CA ILE A 54 45.81 13.09 9.85
C ILE A 54 47.10 12.56 10.51
N HIS A 55 47.48 11.31 10.20
CA HIS A 55 48.72 10.73 10.71
C HIS A 55 49.95 11.52 10.27
N PHE A 56 49.99 11.91 8.99
CA PHE A 56 51.06 12.75 8.44
C PHE A 56 51.12 14.14 9.12
N LEU A 57 49.98 14.81 9.28
CA LEU A 57 49.89 16.10 9.91
C LEU A 57 50.27 16.04 11.41
N ASN A 58 49.85 14.99 12.12
CA ASN A 58 50.23 14.78 13.51
C ASN A 58 51.75 14.58 13.70
N ALA A 59 52.41 13.93 12.74
CA ALA A 59 53.86 13.73 12.80
C ALA A 59 54.65 15.03 12.60
N HIS A 60 54.06 16.05 11.86
CA HIS A 60 54.76 17.28 11.50
C HIS A 60 54.31 18.50 12.29
N ILE A 61 53.04 18.57 12.69
CA ILE A 61 52.44 19.74 13.33
C ILE A 61 52.06 19.46 14.78
N GLY A 62 51.86 18.19 15.13
CA GLY A 62 51.46 17.74 16.46
C GLY A 62 50.00 17.30 16.52
N TRP A 63 49.59 16.72 17.67
CA TRP A 63 48.29 16.08 17.86
C TRP A 63 47.10 17.02 17.70
N GLN A 64 47.28 18.34 17.86
CA GLN A 64 46.23 19.35 17.69
C GLN A 64 45.63 19.34 16.26
N SER A 65 46.41 18.87 15.25
CA SER A 65 45.89 18.75 13.88
C SER A 65 44.76 17.72 13.77
N SER A 66 44.64 16.78 14.69
CA SER A 66 43.50 15.84 14.75
C SER A 66 42.18 16.52 15.02
N LEU A 67 42.15 17.68 15.68
CA LEU A 67 40.92 18.45 15.96
C LEU A 67 40.30 19.02 14.72
N LEU A 68 41.06 19.17 13.62
CA LEU A 68 40.54 19.63 12.32
C LEU A 68 39.52 18.68 11.68
N VAL A 69 39.43 17.44 12.17
CA VAL A 69 38.45 16.46 11.68
C VAL A 69 37.05 16.65 12.29
N LEU A 70 36.98 17.27 13.48
CA LEU A 70 35.70 17.44 14.18
C LEU A 70 34.66 18.27 13.41
N PRO A 71 35.00 19.43 12.78
CA PRO A 71 34.04 20.19 12.01
C PRO A 71 33.43 19.43 10.83
N PRO A 72 34.21 18.74 9.95
CA PRO A 72 33.63 17.91 8.91
C PRO A 72 32.75 16.79 9.44
N ILE A 73 33.15 16.10 10.50
CA ILE A 73 32.32 15.04 11.12
C ILE A 73 31.00 15.65 11.65
N TYR A 74 31.06 16.78 12.32
CA TYR A 74 29.87 17.45 12.81
C TYR A 74 28.93 17.87 11.66
N LEU A 75 29.49 18.45 10.59
CA LEU A 75 28.70 18.85 9.42
C LEU A 75 28.06 17.64 8.73
N MET A 76 28.80 16.54 8.58
CA MET A 76 28.28 15.30 8.03
C MET A 76 27.16 14.71 8.91
N TYR A 77 27.35 14.66 10.23
CA TYR A 77 26.33 14.22 11.18
C TYR A 77 25.07 15.10 11.09
N ARG A 78 25.25 16.42 11.07
CA ARG A 78 24.13 17.37 10.94
C ARG A 78 23.39 17.21 9.62
N SER A 79 24.11 17.09 8.51
CA SER A 79 23.52 16.84 7.18
C SER A 79 22.72 15.54 7.15
N TYR A 80 23.29 14.46 7.71
CA TYR A 80 22.60 13.18 7.81
C TYR A 80 21.31 13.26 8.65
N ARG A 81 21.37 13.94 9.79
CA ARG A 81 20.17 14.18 10.64
C ARG A 81 19.08 14.95 9.92
N LEU A 82 19.46 16.01 9.18
CA LEU A 82 18.52 16.79 8.38
C LEU A 82 17.92 15.96 7.24
N TYR A 83 18.72 15.13 6.58
CA TYR A 83 18.25 14.21 5.53
C TYR A 83 17.25 13.20 6.06
N LEU A 84 17.54 12.54 7.19
CA LEU A 84 16.60 11.61 7.83
C LEU A 84 15.29 12.31 8.24
N GLY A 85 15.37 13.51 8.80
CA GLY A 85 14.18 14.30 9.16
C GLY A 85 13.32 14.64 7.93
N LYS A 86 13.97 14.96 6.80
CA LYS A 86 13.26 15.21 5.54
C LYS A 86 12.55 13.97 5.02
N LEU A 87 13.23 12.81 5.00
CA LEU A 87 12.63 11.54 4.59
C LEU A 87 11.41 11.16 5.44
N GLU A 88 11.52 11.33 6.75
CA GLU A 88 10.39 11.05 7.66
C GLU A 88 9.21 11.98 7.39
N THR A 89 9.49 13.27 7.14
CA THR A 89 8.45 14.24 6.80
C THR A 89 7.77 13.91 5.47
N GLU A 90 8.54 13.55 4.44
CA GLU A 90 8.00 13.13 3.13
C GLU A 90 7.14 11.88 3.26
N LYS A 91 7.60 10.87 4.04
CA LYS A 91 6.82 9.66 4.31
C LYS A 91 5.49 9.99 5.00
N ARG A 92 5.52 10.77 6.06
CA ARG A 92 4.31 11.20 6.79
C ARG A 92 3.36 11.98 5.89
N HIS A 93 3.89 12.85 5.03
CA HIS A 93 3.06 13.62 4.10
C HIS A 93 2.39 12.71 3.07
N ALA A 94 3.12 11.74 2.49
CA ALA A 94 2.54 10.75 1.58
C ALA A 94 1.42 9.92 2.24
N GLU A 95 1.63 9.47 3.49
CA GLU A 95 0.61 8.76 4.27
C GLU A 95 -0.62 9.63 4.56
N GLN A 96 -0.44 10.91 4.87
CA GLN A 96 -1.55 11.85 5.10
C GLN A 96 -2.37 12.09 3.83
N VAL A 97 -1.70 12.29 2.70
CA VAL A 97 -2.35 12.47 1.39
C VAL A 97 -3.15 11.23 1.02
N SER A 98 -2.56 10.05 1.18
CA SER A 98 -3.26 8.78 0.92
C SER A 98 -4.52 8.62 1.79
N LYS A 99 -4.40 8.89 3.10
CA LYS A 99 -5.55 8.85 4.02
C LYS A 99 -6.63 9.88 3.65
N LEU A 100 -6.23 11.07 3.22
CA LEU A 100 -7.18 12.10 2.79
C LEU A 100 -7.94 11.66 1.54
N HIS A 101 -7.24 11.08 0.56
CA HIS A 101 -7.87 10.56 -0.66
C HIS A 101 -8.92 9.49 -0.32
N LEU A 102 -8.57 8.50 0.53
CA LEU A 102 -9.51 7.46 0.94
C LEU A 102 -10.74 8.05 1.62
N ARG A 103 -10.58 8.97 2.57
CA ARG A 103 -11.71 9.64 3.24
C ARG A 103 -12.58 10.44 2.28
N THR A 104 -11.98 11.06 1.26
CA THR A 104 -12.75 11.79 0.25
C THR A 104 -13.60 10.84 -0.58
N ILE A 105 -13.05 9.68 -0.97
CA ILE A 105 -13.76 8.66 -1.73
C ILE A 105 -14.88 8.03 -0.87
N GLU A 106 -14.61 7.74 0.39
CA GLU A 106 -15.64 7.28 1.35
C GLU A 106 -16.78 8.29 1.51
N ALA A 107 -16.45 9.58 1.61
CA ALA A 107 -17.47 10.63 1.72
C ALA A 107 -18.33 10.75 0.44
N LEU A 108 -17.71 10.55 -0.73
CA LEU A 108 -18.45 10.53 -2.00
C LEU A 108 -19.35 9.29 -2.10
N ALA A 109 -18.89 8.12 -1.68
CA ALA A 109 -19.71 6.91 -1.63
C ALA A 109 -20.92 7.10 -0.71
N LEU A 110 -20.72 7.64 0.49
CA LEU A 110 -21.81 7.98 1.42
C LEU A 110 -22.82 8.96 0.80
N ALA A 111 -22.37 9.95 0.03
CA ALA A 111 -23.25 10.89 -0.63
C ALA A 111 -24.09 10.24 -1.74
N ILE A 112 -23.57 9.18 -2.38
CA ILE A 112 -24.30 8.41 -3.40
C ILE A 112 -25.34 7.52 -2.72
N GLU A 113 -24.96 6.81 -1.67
CA GLU A 113 -25.87 5.96 -0.89
C GLU A 113 -27.04 6.75 -0.28
N ALA A 114 -26.79 7.99 0.14
CA ALA A 114 -27.83 8.88 0.65
C ALA A 114 -28.97 9.17 -0.38
N LYS A 115 -28.74 8.89 -1.67
CA LYS A 115 -29.76 9.00 -2.72
C LYS A 115 -30.63 7.74 -2.88
N ASP A 116 -30.13 6.59 -2.41
CA ASP A 116 -30.76 5.27 -2.60
C ASP A 116 -31.60 4.83 -1.38
N GLU A 117 -31.98 5.74 -0.49
CA GLU A 117 -32.60 5.42 0.82
C GLU A 117 -31.76 4.49 1.72
N ASN A 118 -30.64 3.94 1.23
CA ASN A 118 -29.69 3.20 2.03
C ASN A 118 -28.95 4.16 2.97
N THR A 119 -29.06 3.89 4.25
CA THR A 119 -28.49 4.77 5.26
C THR A 119 -26.99 4.49 5.48
N ALA A 120 -26.27 5.45 6.06
CA ALA A 120 -24.90 5.24 6.53
C ALA A 120 -24.78 4.02 7.47
N GLU A 121 -25.88 3.62 8.08
CA GLU A 121 -25.98 2.43 8.93
C GLU A 121 -25.86 1.13 8.13
N HIS A 122 -26.42 1.05 6.92
CA HIS A 122 -26.25 -0.08 6.01
C HIS A 122 -24.77 -0.32 5.70
N LEU A 123 -24.07 0.69 5.20
CA LEU A 123 -22.63 0.58 4.90
C LEU A 123 -21.80 0.15 6.12
N GLN A 124 -22.13 0.67 7.30
CA GLN A 124 -21.46 0.29 8.53
C GLN A 124 -21.71 -1.19 8.88
N ARG A 125 -22.96 -1.69 8.74
CA ARG A 125 -23.30 -3.10 8.99
C ARG A 125 -22.62 -4.01 7.97
N VAL A 126 -22.69 -3.69 6.67
CA VAL A 126 -22.02 -4.44 5.61
C VAL A 126 -20.51 -4.54 5.89
N ARG A 127 -19.88 -3.44 6.26
CA ARG A 127 -18.45 -3.44 6.63
C ARG A 127 -18.17 -4.34 7.84
N VAL A 128 -18.94 -4.22 8.93
CA VAL A 128 -18.72 -5.01 10.15
C VAL A 128 -18.85 -6.49 9.88
N TYR A 129 -19.90 -6.91 9.17
CA TYR A 129 -20.14 -8.32 8.87
C TYR A 129 -19.09 -8.88 7.88
N SER A 130 -18.72 -8.08 6.87
CA SER A 130 -17.66 -8.47 5.93
C SER A 130 -16.32 -8.71 6.65
N MET A 131 -15.95 -7.84 7.59
CA MET A 131 -14.71 -7.99 8.37
C MET A 131 -14.77 -9.18 9.33
N ALA A 132 -15.94 -9.48 9.90
CA ALA A 132 -16.11 -10.67 10.74
C ALA A 132 -15.90 -11.95 9.91
N LEU A 133 -16.51 -12.03 8.71
CA LEU A 133 -16.32 -13.17 7.81
C LEU A 133 -14.89 -13.29 7.28
N ALA A 134 -14.24 -12.16 6.93
CA ALA A 134 -12.83 -12.16 6.53
C ALA A 134 -11.92 -12.81 7.58
N LYS A 135 -12.14 -12.49 8.85
CA LYS A 135 -11.41 -13.07 9.98
C LYS A 135 -11.65 -14.58 10.14
N GLU A 136 -12.91 -15.01 10.07
CA GLU A 136 -13.26 -16.44 10.19
C GLU A 136 -12.71 -17.26 9.02
N LEU A 137 -12.72 -16.69 7.81
CA LEU A 137 -12.19 -17.34 6.60
C LEU A 137 -10.68 -17.20 6.46
N ARG A 138 -10.02 -16.48 7.39
CA ARG A 138 -8.57 -16.24 7.43
C ARG A 138 -8.01 -15.65 6.14
N LEU A 139 -8.66 -14.61 5.64
CA LEU A 139 -8.18 -13.86 4.50
C LEU A 139 -6.78 -13.27 4.81
N THR A 140 -5.98 -13.09 3.78
CA THR A 140 -4.71 -12.37 3.87
C THR A 140 -4.94 -10.88 4.22
N GLU A 141 -3.89 -10.18 4.61
CA GLU A 141 -3.96 -8.75 4.93
C GLU A 141 -4.46 -7.95 3.72
N ASP A 142 -3.88 -8.17 2.53
CA ASP A 142 -4.28 -7.53 1.28
C ASP A 142 -5.73 -7.81 0.90
N GLU A 143 -6.21 -9.04 1.06
CA GLU A 143 -7.61 -9.41 0.79
C GLU A 143 -8.56 -8.75 1.80
N THR A 144 -8.16 -8.62 3.05
CA THR A 144 -8.95 -7.98 4.10
C THR A 144 -9.05 -6.47 3.86
N GLU A 145 -7.95 -5.80 3.55
CA GLU A 145 -7.91 -4.39 3.20
C GLU A 145 -8.76 -4.11 1.93
N ALA A 146 -8.64 -4.96 0.91
CA ALA A 146 -9.44 -4.88 -0.30
C ALA A 146 -10.94 -5.01 -0.02
N LEU A 147 -11.33 -5.99 0.80
CA LEU A 147 -12.72 -6.21 1.17
C LEU A 147 -13.27 -5.06 2.02
N GLN A 148 -12.47 -4.52 2.94
CA GLN A 148 -12.86 -3.37 3.75
C GLN A 148 -13.15 -2.14 2.88
N ALA A 149 -12.30 -1.84 1.91
CA ALA A 149 -12.53 -0.75 0.97
C ALA A 149 -13.76 -1.02 0.08
N ALA A 150 -13.87 -2.24 -0.46
CA ALA A 150 -14.98 -2.64 -1.32
C ALA A 150 -16.34 -2.58 -0.60
N SER A 151 -16.40 -2.92 0.70
CA SER A 151 -17.64 -2.87 1.48
C SER A 151 -18.26 -1.47 1.57
N VAL A 152 -17.45 -0.42 1.43
CA VAL A 152 -17.92 0.98 1.42
C VAL A 152 -18.11 1.51 0.00
N LEU A 153 -17.36 0.98 -0.96
CA LEU A 153 -17.25 1.55 -2.31
C LEU A 153 -17.98 0.75 -3.39
N HIS A 154 -18.62 -0.39 -3.06
CA HIS A 154 -19.16 -1.31 -4.06
C HIS A 154 -20.20 -0.65 -4.97
N ASP A 155 -20.96 0.27 -4.45
CA ASP A 155 -22.07 0.96 -5.12
C ASP A 155 -21.68 2.32 -5.73
N ILE A 156 -20.40 2.72 -5.69
CA ILE A 156 -19.95 4.01 -6.24
C ILE A 156 -20.31 4.20 -7.70
N GLY A 157 -20.45 3.13 -8.45
CA GLY A 157 -20.86 3.16 -9.87
C GLY A 157 -22.32 3.53 -10.11
N LYS A 158 -23.17 3.58 -9.08
CA LYS A 158 -24.53 4.13 -9.16
C LYS A 158 -24.55 5.58 -9.64
N LEU A 159 -23.40 6.29 -9.58
CA LEU A 159 -23.24 7.61 -10.24
C LEU A 159 -23.61 7.63 -11.72
N ALA A 160 -23.46 6.51 -12.43
CA ALA A 160 -23.82 6.40 -13.85
C ALA A 160 -25.24 5.94 -14.09
N VAL A 161 -25.97 5.60 -13.05
CA VAL A 161 -27.37 5.17 -13.16
C VAL A 161 -28.29 6.39 -13.03
N PRO A 162 -29.31 6.54 -13.91
CA PRO A 162 -30.26 7.65 -13.82
C PRO A 162 -30.98 7.69 -12.46
N GLU A 163 -31.11 8.87 -11.86
CA GLU A 163 -31.67 9.07 -10.53
C GLU A 163 -33.09 8.49 -10.36
N HIS A 164 -33.95 8.63 -11.39
CA HIS A 164 -35.32 8.08 -11.38
C HIS A 164 -35.37 6.55 -11.35
N ILE A 165 -34.25 5.86 -11.62
CA ILE A 165 -34.11 4.40 -11.45
C ILE A 165 -33.66 4.05 -10.06
N ILE A 166 -32.69 4.81 -9.52
CA ILE A 166 -32.15 4.58 -8.17
C ILE A 166 -33.22 4.80 -7.10
N SER A 167 -33.93 5.94 -7.18
CA SER A 167 -34.96 6.34 -6.20
C SER A 167 -36.36 5.85 -6.52
N LYS A 168 -36.51 4.85 -7.43
CA LYS A 168 -37.82 4.34 -7.82
C LYS A 168 -38.48 3.54 -6.71
N PRO A 169 -39.65 3.94 -6.21
CA PRO A 169 -40.36 3.13 -5.24
C PRO A 169 -40.90 1.85 -5.91
N GLY A 170 -40.43 0.70 -5.47
CA GLY A 170 -40.85 -0.61 -5.93
C GLY A 170 -39.92 -1.27 -6.94
N ARG A 171 -40.42 -2.25 -7.69
CA ARG A 171 -39.60 -3.07 -8.60
C ARG A 171 -39.22 -2.32 -9.87
N LEU A 172 -37.97 -2.49 -10.28
CA LEU A 172 -37.49 -2.02 -11.59
C LEU A 172 -38.11 -2.84 -12.73
N THR A 173 -38.37 -2.19 -13.86
CA THR A 173 -38.70 -2.92 -15.10
C THR A 173 -37.47 -3.66 -15.62
N PRO A 174 -37.61 -4.63 -16.53
CA PRO A 174 -36.45 -5.30 -17.12
C PRO A 174 -35.43 -4.32 -17.74
N GLU A 175 -35.91 -3.30 -18.43
CA GLU A 175 -35.10 -2.27 -19.11
C GLU A 175 -34.37 -1.37 -18.09
N GLU A 176 -35.04 -1.01 -16.99
CA GLU A 176 -34.41 -0.27 -15.88
C GLU A 176 -33.37 -1.10 -15.17
N PHE A 177 -33.66 -2.40 -14.97
CA PHE A 177 -32.72 -3.31 -14.34
C PHE A 177 -31.44 -3.51 -15.17
N GLU A 178 -31.56 -3.57 -16.52
CA GLU A 178 -30.37 -3.59 -17.39
C GLU A 178 -29.51 -2.33 -17.21
N LYS A 179 -30.13 -1.16 -17.01
CA LYS A 179 -29.38 0.07 -16.70
C LYS A 179 -28.75 0.03 -15.31
N MET A 180 -29.39 -0.58 -14.32
CA MET A 180 -28.83 -0.75 -12.99
C MET A 180 -27.59 -1.65 -13.00
N LYS A 181 -27.56 -2.71 -13.81
CA LYS A 181 -26.46 -3.66 -13.91
C LYS A 181 -25.11 -3.07 -14.35
N ILE A 182 -25.07 -1.82 -14.82
CA ILE A 182 -23.82 -1.18 -15.23
C ILE A 182 -22.98 -0.72 -14.04
N HIS A 183 -23.57 -0.52 -12.85
CA HIS A 183 -22.85 0.09 -11.72
C HIS A 183 -21.61 -0.69 -11.25
N PRO A 184 -21.55 -2.05 -11.24
CA PRO A 184 -20.33 -2.74 -10.87
C PRO A 184 -19.17 -2.48 -11.83
N ILE A 185 -19.49 -2.35 -13.13
CA ILE A 185 -18.50 -2.05 -14.17
C ILE A 185 -17.97 -0.63 -13.99
N VAL A 186 -18.90 0.35 -13.95
CA VAL A 186 -18.51 1.77 -13.80
C VAL A 186 -17.82 2.03 -12.47
N GLY A 187 -18.29 1.40 -11.39
CA GLY A 187 -17.63 1.47 -10.09
C GLY A 187 -16.19 0.95 -10.14
N ALA A 188 -15.97 -0.18 -10.79
CA ALA A 188 -14.65 -0.74 -11.02
C ALA A 188 -13.76 0.22 -11.84
N GLU A 189 -14.27 0.81 -12.93
CA GLU A 189 -13.54 1.79 -13.76
C GLU A 189 -13.15 3.06 -13.00
N ILE A 190 -14.02 3.55 -12.11
CA ILE A 190 -13.72 4.69 -11.23
C ILE A 190 -12.57 4.31 -10.28
N LEU A 191 -12.65 3.13 -9.65
CA LEU A 191 -11.69 2.69 -8.66
C LEU A 191 -10.34 2.26 -9.26
N GLU A 192 -10.29 1.84 -10.53
CA GLU A 192 -9.04 1.59 -11.25
C GLU A 192 -8.13 2.83 -11.27
N ARG A 193 -8.72 4.04 -11.35
CA ARG A 193 -7.96 5.30 -11.37
C ARG A 193 -7.37 5.68 -10.00
N VAL A 194 -7.88 5.10 -8.93
CA VAL A 194 -7.40 5.34 -7.56
C VAL A 194 -6.09 4.60 -7.29
N ASN A 195 -5.84 3.50 -8.02
CA ASN A 195 -4.65 2.67 -7.93
C ASN A 195 -4.38 2.17 -6.50
N PHE A 196 -5.37 1.48 -5.92
CA PHE A 196 -5.24 0.87 -4.60
C PHE A 196 -4.06 -0.13 -4.57
N PRO A 197 -3.30 -0.22 -3.46
CA PRO A 197 -2.22 -1.19 -3.33
C PRO A 197 -2.71 -2.64 -3.15
N TYR A 198 -4.00 -2.86 -2.98
CA TYR A 198 -4.68 -4.14 -2.79
C TYR A 198 -5.87 -4.28 -3.78
N PRO A 199 -6.37 -5.52 -4.04
CA PRO A 199 -7.27 -5.80 -5.16
C PRO A 199 -8.76 -5.44 -4.87
N VAL A 200 -9.08 -4.15 -4.73
CA VAL A 200 -10.46 -3.65 -4.55
C VAL A 200 -11.31 -3.84 -5.80
N VAL A 201 -10.74 -3.50 -6.96
CA VAL A 201 -11.44 -3.45 -8.25
C VAL A 201 -12.10 -4.77 -8.64
N PRO A 202 -11.43 -5.93 -8.54
CA PRO A 202 -12.08 -7.22 -8.82
C PRO A 202 -13.26 -7.52 -7.90
N ILE A 203 -13.21 -7.09 -6.64
CA ILE A 203 -14.31 -7.29 -5.68
C ILE A 203 -15.52 -6.46 -6.10
N VAL A 204 -15.34 -5.17 -6.34
CA VAL A 204 -16.41 -4.26 -6.75
C VAL A 204 -17.01 -4.68 -8.10
N ARG A 205 -16.18 -5.12 -9.04
CA ARG A 205 -16.65 -5.57 -10.35
C ARG A 205 -17.54 -6.80 -10.28
N ALA A 206 -17.32 -7.69 -9.30
CA ALA A 206 -17.96 -9.01 -9.21
C ALA A 206 -18.94 -9.15 -8.03
N HIS A 207 -19.29 -8.09 -7.30
CA HIS A 207 -20.09 -8.20 -6.08
C HIS A 207 -21.56 -8.61 -6.32
N HIS A 208 -22.04 -8.57 -7.54
CA HIS A 208 -23.34 -9.11 -7.95
C HIS A 208 -23.26 -10.42 -8.74
N GLU A 209 -22.08 -11.02 -8.85
CA GLU A 209 -21.95 -12.37 -9.38
C GLU A 209 -22.52 -13.39 -8.40
N LYS A 210 -23.11 -14.46 -8.95
CA LYS A 210 -23.71 -15.53 -8.17
C LYS A 210 -22.95 -16.82 -8.33
N TRP A 211 -22.90 -17.63 -7.28
CA TRP A 211 -22.18 -18.89 -7.26
C TRP A 211 -22.51 -19.81 -8.44
N ASP A 212 -23.77 -19.80 -8.89
CA ASP A 212 -24.29 -20.60 -9.99
C ASP A 212 -24.06 -20.01 -11.39
N GLY A 213 -23.44 -18.82 -11.49
CA GLY A 213 -23.20 -18.13 -12.76
C GLY A 213 -24.38 -17.36 -13.32
N THR A 214 -25.48 -17.23 -12.57
CA THR A 214 -26.66 -16.42 -12.99
C THR A 214 -26.57 -14.96 -12.58
N GLY A 215 -25.42 -14.56 -12.03
CA GLY A 215 -25.14 -13.17 -11.64
C GLY A 215 -24.75 -12.26 -12.80
N TYR A 216 -24.28 -11.10 -12.48
CA TYR A 216 -23.83 -10.10 -13.44
C TYR A 216 -22.58 -9.36 -12.90
N PRO A 217 -21.77 -8.71 -13.73
CA PRO A 217 -21.97 -8.42 -15.17
C PRO A 217 -21.45 -9.52 -16.12
N TYR A 218 -20.59 -10.44 -15.66
CA TYR A 218 -19.90 -11.40 -16.55
C TYR A 218 -20.41 -12.84 -16.46
N GLY A 219 -21.28 -13.14 -15.50
CA GLY A 219 -21.73 -14.50 -15.25
C GLY A 219 -20.64 -15.41 -14.71
N LEU A 220 -19.74 -14.87 -13.89
CA LEU A 220 -18.72 -15.65 -13.20
C LEU A 220 -19.38 -16.67 -12.26
N SER A 221 -18.76 -17.84 -12.11
CA SER A 221 -19.30 -18.89 -11.25
C SER A 221 -18.24 -19.48 -10.32
N ARG A 222 -18.69 -19.94 -9.18
CA ARG A 222 -17.87 -20.67 -8.19
C ARG A 222 -16.62 -19.90 -7.79
N GLU A 223 -15.44 -20.54 -7.85
CA GLU A 223 -14.15 -19.98 -7.46
C GLU A 223 -13.61 -18.92 -8.43
N ALA A 224 -14.20 -18.78 -9.62
CA ALA A 224 -13.87 -17.69 -10.53
C ALA A 224 -14.31 -16.31 -9.96
N ILE A 225 -15.27 -16.32 -9.02
CA ILE A 225 -15.67 -15.11 -8.30
C ILE A 225 -14.64 -14.86 -7.18
N PRO A 226 -14.00 -13.66 -7.11
CA PRO A 226 -13.08 -13.31 -6.03
C PRO A 226 -13.69 -13.54 -4.65
N ILE A 227 -12.91 -14.05 -3.69
CA ILE A 227 -13.43 -14.37 -2.35
C ILE A 227 -14.07 -13.15 -1.67
N GLY A 228 -13.47 -11.98 -1.80
CA GLY A 228 -14.04 -10.75 -1.26
C GLY A 228 -15.40 -10.40 -1.88
N ALA A 229 -15.59 -10.65 -3.19
CA ALA A 229 -16.87 -10.42 -3.85
C ALA A 229 -17.95 -11.39 -3.38
N ARG A 230 -17.59 -12.66 -3.13
CA ARG A 230 -18.52 -13.67 -2.55
C ARG A 230 -18.97 -13.29 -1.16
N ILE A 231 -18.05 -12.79 -0.32
CA ILE A 231 -18.36 -12.32 1.03
C ILE A 231 -19.28 -11.10 0.95
N LEU A 232 -18.92 -10.12 0.13
CA LEU A 232 -19.68 -8.88 -0.01
C LEU A 232 -21.09 -9.14 -0.53
N ALA A 233 -21.24 -9.96 -1.58
CA ALA A 233 -22.56 -10.35 -2.11
C ALA A 233 -23.46 -11.02 -1.06
N ALA A 234 -22.88 -11.90 -0.24
CA ALA A 234 -23.64 -12.58 0.82
C ALA A 234 -24.06 -11.62 1.94
N VAL A 235 -23.18 -10.73 2.36
CA VAL A 235 -23.42 -9.76 3.43
C VAL A 235 -24.43 -8.69 2.99
N ASP A 236 -24.28 -8.15 1.79
CA ASP A 236 -25.17 -7.15 1.22
C ASP A 236 -26.60 -7.70 1.08
N CYS A 237 -26.72 -8.89 0.50
CA CYS A 237 -28.01 -9.60 0.43
C CYS A 237 -28.61 -9.87 1.80
N PHE A 238 -27.81 -10.29 2.78
CA PHE A 238 -28.26 -10.54 4.16
C PHE A 238 -28.79 -9.25 4.81
N ASP A 239 -28.04 -8.16 4.69
CA ASP A 239 -28.45 -6.88 5.29
C ASP A 239 -29.73 -6.34 4.65
N ALA A 240 -29.88 -6.44 3.33
CA ALA A 240 -31.08 -6.05 2.61
C ALA A 240 -32.34 -6.88 2.98
N LEU A 241 -32.16 -8.13 3.46
CA LEU A 241 -33.28 -8.97 3.90
C LEU A 241 -33.59 -8.82 5.40
N ALA A 242 -32.64 -8.34 6.18
CA ALA A 242 -32.75 -8.20 7.64
C ALA A 242 -33.19 -6.80 8.10
N SER A 243 -33.13 -5.81 7.19
CA SER A 243 -33.55 -4.41 7.40
C SER A 243 -34.96 -4.19 6.91
#